data_eab8ffdcbb530f45de3af5bfd5069ed3
#
_entry.id   eab8ffdcbb530f45de3af5bfd5069ed3
#
_cell.length_a   1.000
_cell.length_b   1.000
_cell.length_c   1.000
_cell.angle_alpha   90.00
_cell.angle_beta   90.00
_cell.angle_gamma   90.00
#
_symmetry.space_group_name_H-M   'P 1'
#
loop_
_entity.id
_entity.type
_entity.pdbx_description
1 polymer ?
#
loop_
_entity_poly.entity_id
_entity_poly.type
_entity_poly.pdbx_seq_one_letter_code
_entity_poly.pdbx_strand_id
1 'polypeptide(L)'
;MRYSLAAIIIIFSVSSSALAQDNTVKNLRDDSNRKVEEDTAHKAGWKTGGLFTLNLAQGSLSNWQGGGDKNSFSAVGFLNLFAVLKEGKNLWHNTLDLGYGYINTTSLGSRKSDDRIDLLSKYGHQISSKWYAGALFNFRSQFAPGYAYEKVNDAEIKTLTSKFLAPAYILFSPGFDFRPSSSFSLFLSPITERWIIVNDDVLSALGAYGVDPGKKSRNELGAFLSAELNKNVMTNVTLKSRFDAFSNYKDHPGNVDIFWTNVLALKVNKFLSANIAVDFLYDDNAIARLQLRQLLGIGFSAKF
;
A
#
# COMPACT_ATOMS: atom_id res chain seq x y z
N MET A 1 39.95 -6.10 -26.91
CA MET A 1 38.94 -6.90 -26.18
C MET A 1 37.67 -6.09 -26.07
N ARG A 2 36.64 -6.45 -26.84
CA ARG A 2 35.34 -5.75 -26.85
C ARG A 2 34.39 -6.55 -25.98
N TYR A 3 33.92 -5.97 -24.87
CA TYR A 3 32.84 -6.58 -24.06
C TYR A 3 31.50 -6.09 -24.58
N SER A 4 30.74 -7.01 -25.17
CA SER A 4 29.34 -6.79 -25.54
C SER A 4 28.46 -6.92 -24.29
N LEU A 5 27.83 -5.83 -23.85
CA LEU A 5 26.74 -5.88 -22.88
C LEU A 5 25.48 -6.38 -23.60
N ALA A 6 25.13 -7.62 -23.35
CA ALA A 6 23.83 -8.16 -23.73
C ALA A 6 22.78 -7.74 -22.70
N ALA A 7 21.90 -6.82 -23.07
CA ALA A 7 20.73 -6.47 -22.26
C ALA A 7 19.68 -7.58 -22.39
N ILE A 8 19.48 -8.35 -21.32
CA ILE A 8 18.42 -9.36 -21.26
C ILE A 8 17.14 -8.63 -20.87
N ILE A 9 16.28 -8.37 -21.85
CA ILE A 9 14.90 -7.93 -21.65
C ILE A 9 14.06 -9.19 -21.42
N ILE A 10 13.74 -9.52 -20.18
CA ILE A 10 12.80 -10.60 -19.86
C ILE A 10 11.39 -10.00 -19.88
N ILE A 11 10.67 -10.24 -20.97
CA ILE A 11 9.24 -9.96 -21.07
C ILE A 11 8.51 -11.17 -20.48
N PHE A 12 8.01 -11.04 -19.25
CA PHE A 12 7.08 -12.00 -18.68
C PHE A 12 5.65 -11.54 -18.96
N SER A 13 4.97 -12.23 -19.86
CA SER A 13 3.51 -12.14 -19.98
C SER A 13 2.87 -12.93 -18.83
N VAL A 14 2.43 -12.24 -17.80
CA VAL A 14 1.62 -12.82 -16.72
C VAL A 14 0.16 -12.57 -17.04
N SER A 15 -0.55 -13.62 -17.38
CA SER A 15 -2.02 -13.65 -17.42
C SER A 15 -2.54 -13.44 -15.98
N SER A 16 -3.03 -12.24 -15.69
CA SER A 16 -3.58 -11.86 -14.39
C SER A 16 -4.97 -12.43 -14.21
N SER A 17 -5.08 -13.57 -13.52
CA SER A 17 -6.30 -13.91 -12.81
C SER A 17 -6.43 -12.93 -11.64
N ALA A 18 -7.33 -11.96 -11.74
CA ALA A 18 -7.64 -11.03 -10.65
C ALA A 18 -8.46 -11.78 -9.60
N LEU A 19 -7.79 -12.53 -8.74
CA LEU A 19 -8.37 -13.03 -7.50
C LEU A 19 -8.40 -11.87 -6.49
N ALA A 20 -9.45 -11.77 -5.71
CA ALA A 20 -9.60 -10.80 -4.64
C ALA A 20 -8.38 -10.93 -3.70
N GLN A 21 -7.41 -10.04 -3.87
CA GLN A 21 -6.24 -9.99 -2.99
C GLN A 21 -6.71 -9.60 -1.61
N ASP A 22 -6.39 -10.40 -0.61
CA ASP A 22 -6.42 -9.93 0.77
C ASP A 22 -5.44 -8.76 0.88
N ASN A 23 -6.00 -7.56 0.86
CA ASN A 23 -5.24 -6.32 0.94
C ASN A 23 -4.63 -6.09 2.33
N THR A 24 -4.75 -7.04 3.25
CA THR A 24 -4.42 -6.86 4.65
C THR A 24 -2.93 -6.67 4.87
N VAL A 25 -2.10 -7.52 4.28
CA VAL A 25 -0.64 -7.39 4.38
C VAL A 25 -0.15 -6.21 3.54
N LYS A 26 -0.73 -5.98 2.36
CA LYS A 26 -0.51 -4.75 1.58
C LYS A 26 -0.84 -3.51 2.42
N ASN A 27 -1.81 -3.61 3.25
CA ASN A 27 -2.32 -2.55 4.08
C ASN A 27 -1.47 -2.27 5.31
N LEU A 28 -0.96 -3.27 5.98
CA LEU A 28 0.06 -3.11 7.03
C LEU A 28 1.33 -2.45 6.49
N ARG A 29 1.64 -2.69 5.22
CA ARG A 29 2.77 -2.16 4.49
C ARG A 29 2.73 -0.64 4.29
N ASP A 30 1.64 -0.13 3.76
CA ASP A 30 1.58 1.30 3.44
C ASP A 30 1.69 2.14 4.73
N ASP A 31 1.36 1.56 5.89
CA ASP A 31 1.36 2.23 7.19
C ASP A 31 2.74 2.47 7.76
N SER A 32 3.62 1.53 7.60
CA SER A 32 4.94 1.71 8.11
C SER A 32 5.88 2.38 7.09
N ASN A 33 5.55 2.44 5.77
CA ASN A 33 6.29 3.23 4.78
C ASN A 33 6.26 4.75 5.04
N ARG A 34 5.44 5.18 5.99
CA ARG A 34 5.37 6.59 6.36
C ARG A 34 6.46 6.91 7.35
N LYS A 35 7.56 7.39 6.79
CA LYS A 35 8.64 7.91 7.58
C LYS A 35 8.10 9.05 8.45
N VAL A 36 8.23 8.90 9.77
CA VAL A 36 8.47 10.06 10.59
C VAL A 36 9.82 10.59 10.10
N GLU A 37 9.83 11.59 9.20
CA GLU A 37 11.03 12.35 8.94
C GLU A 37 11.44 12.89 10.32
N GLU A 38 12.42 12.23 10.95
CA GLU A 38 13.19 12.86 12.01
C GLU A 38 13.95 14.01 11.36
N ASP A 39 13.25 15.09 11.14
CA ASP A 39 13.87 16.38 10.99
C ASP A 39 14.45 16.70 12.37
N THR A 40 15.72 16.39 12.56
CA THR A 40 16.47 16.72 13.78
C THR A 40 16.45 18.23 14.06
N ALA A 41 16.05 19.05 13.08
CA ALA A 41 15.80 20.48 13.18
C ALA A 41 14.34 20.85 13.55
N HIS A 42 13.41 19.86 13.66
CA HIS A 42 12.03 20.17 14.01
C HIS A 42 11.94 20.72 15.45
N LYS A 43 11.57 22.00 15.56
CA LYS A 43 11.27 22.66 16.84
C LYS A 43 10.06 21.98 17.49
N ALA A 44 9.96 22.06 18.83
CA ALA A 44 8.78 21.58 19.55
C ALA A 44 7.48 22.17 18.95
N GLY A 45 6.43 21.36 18.86
CA GLY A 45 5.13 21.76 18.31
C GLY A 45 4.67 20.89 17.13
N TRP A 46 3.67 21.39 16.41
CA TRP A 46 3.10 20.73 15.24
C TRP A 46 3.85 21.10 13.95
N LYS A 47 4.08 20.10 13.13
CA LYS A 47 4.49 20.24 11.73
C LYS A 47 3.45 19.56 10.85
N THR A 48 2.85 20.30 9.94
CA THR A 48 1.85 19.79 8.99
C THR A 48 2.33 19.99 7.57
N GLY A 49 1.76 19.25 6.65
CA GLY A 49 2.03 19.42 5.22
C GLY A 49 1.29 18.38 4.39
N GLY A 50 1.49 18.44 3.10
CA GLY A 50 0.85 17.53 2.18
C GLY A 50 1.60 17.36 0.85
N LEU A 51 1.17 16.35 0.12
CA LEU A 51 1.61 16.04 -1.23
C LEU A 51 0.38 15.68 -2.06
N PHE A 52 0.15 16.39 -3.13
CA PHE A 52 -0.82 16.01 -4.16
C PHE A 52 -0.07 15.48 -5.38
N THR A 53 -0.54 14.38 -5.94
CA THR A 53 0.00 13.79 -7.18
C THR A 53 -1.15 13.45 -8.12
N LEU A 54 -1.02 13.83 -9.37
CA LEU A 54 -1.95 13.49 -10.44
C LEU A 54 -1.17 12.81 -11.58
N ASN A 55 -1.55 11.56 -11.86
CA ASN A 55 -1.02 10.80 -12.98
C ASN A 55 -2.10 10.72 -14.06
N LEU A 56 -1.76 11.11 -15.27
CA LEU A 56 -2.62 11.04 -16.44
C LEU A 56 -1.93 10.19 -17.50
N ALA A 57 -2.68 9.30 -18.14
CA ALA A 57 -2.21 8.55 -19.29
C ALA A 57 -3.29 8.52 -20.36
N GLN A 58 -2.91 8.72 -21.62
CA GLN A 58 -3.78 8.66 -22.78
C GLN A 58 -3.10 7.83 -23.86
N GLY A 59 -3.87 6.95 -24.49
CA GLY A 59 -3.47 6.21 -25.69
C GLY A 59 -4.53 6.39 -26.78
N SER A 60 -4.09 6.55 -28.04
CA SER A 60 -4.98 6.58 -29.19
C SER A 60 -4.34 5.83 -30.34
N LEU A 61 -5.09 4.89 -30.92
CA LEU A 61 -4.67 4.07 -32.04
C LEU A 61 -5.57 4.36 -33.25
N SER A 62 -4.95 4.71 -34.38
CA SER A 62 -5.66 4.89 -35.65
C SER A 62 -5.00 4.00 -36.72
N ASN A 63 -5.79 3.14 -37.34
CA ASN A 63 -5.34 2.18 -38.39
C ASN A 63 -4.16 1.28 -37.92
N TRP A 64 -4.07 1.00 -36.62
CA TRP A 64 -3.04 0.17 -36.03
C TRP A 64 -3.40 -1.30 -36.12
N GLN A 65 -2.60 -2.13 -36.81
CA GLN A 65 -2.88 -3.56 -37.03
C GLN A 65 -2.45 -4.46 -35.85
N GLY A 66 -1.60 -3.97 -34.95
CA GLY A 66 -1.04 -4.74 -33.85
C GLY A 66 -2.00 -5.01 -32.67
N GLY A 67 -3.29 -4.64 -32.79
CA GLY A 67 -4.27 -4.80 -31.70
C GLY A 67 -4.16 -3.71 -30.63
N GLY A 68 -5.10 -3.70 -29.67
CA GLY A 68 -5.22 -2.73 -28.60
C GLY A 68 -6.48 -1.87 -28.71
N ASP A 69 -6.75 -1.07 -27.65
CA ASP A 69 -7.90 -0.17 -27.62
C ASP A 69 -7.69 1.06 -28.53
N LYS A 70 -8.73 1.43 -29.30
CA LYS A 70 -8.69 2.62 -30.13
C LYS A 70 -8.40 3.87 -29.31
N ASN A 71 -9.04 4.00 -28.16
CA ASN A 71 -8.78 5.05 -27.21
C ASN A 71 -8.69 4.46 -25.79
N SER A 72 -7.73 4.96 -25.03
CA SER A 72 -7.60 4.72 -23.60
C SER A 72 -7.27 6.02 -22.88
N PHE A 73 -7.89 6.23 -21.75
CA PHE A 73 -7.61 7.35 -20.84
C PHE A 73 -7.59 6.85 -19.42
N SER A 74 -6.60 7.22 -18.64
CA SER A 74 -6.59 7.00 -17.21
C SER A 74 -6.17 8.25 -16.46
N ALA A 75 -6.79 8.44 -15.30
CA ALA A 75 -6.47 9.49 -14.35
C ALA A 75 -6.43 8.89 -12.94
N VAL A 76 -5.33 9.10 -12.23
CA VAL A 76 -5.16 8.64 -10.85
C VAL A 76 -4.65 9.79 -10.01
N GLY A 77 -5.47 10.22 -9.03
CA GLY A 77 -5.14 11.26 -8.07
C GLY A 77 -4.79 10.66 -6.71
N PHE A 78 -3.74 11.18 -6.07
CA PHE A 78 -3.37 10.87 -4.69
C PHE A 78 -3.20 12.15 -3.89
N LEU A 79 -3.74 12.15 -2.66
CA LEU A 79 -3.54 13.19 -1.67
C LEU A 79 -3.00 12.57 -0.40
N ASN A 80 -1.79 12.96 -0.01
CA ASN A 80 -1.18 12.61 1.25
C ASN A 80 -1.15 13.85 2.15
N LEU A 81 -1.69 13.75 3.35
CA LEU A 81 -1.62 14.77 4.38
C LEU A 81 -0.90 14.20 5.60
N PHE A 82 -0.09 15.02 6.27
CA PHE A 82 0.54 14.63 7.51
C PHE A 82 0.48 15.73 8.58
N ALA A 83 0.45 15.27 9.84
CA ALA A 83 0.56 16.12 11.01
C ALA A 83 1.43 15.42 12.06
N VAL A 84 2.56 16.04 12.42
CA VAL A 84 3.52 15.51 13.39
C VAL A 84 3.65 16.46 14.56
N LEU A 85 3.39 15.96 15.77
CA LEU A 85 3.66 16.67 17.02
C LEU A 85 4.95 16.14 17.64
N LYS A 86 5.86 17.04 18.00
CA LYS A 86 7.03 16.72 18.82
C LYS A 86 6.97 17.57 20.11
N GLU A 87 6.92 16.91 21.24
CA GLU A 87 6.86 17.57 22.54
C GLU A 87 7.71 16.80 23.56
N GLY A 88 8.85 17.35 23.92
CA GLY A 88 9.82 16.69 24.79
C GLY A 88 10.23 15.31 24.26
N LYS A 89 9.87 14.27 25.01
CA LYS A 89 10.09 12.86 24.62
C LYS A 89 8.97 12.25 23.80
N ASN A 90 7.89 12.97 23.55
CA ASN A 90 6.71 12.49 22.85
C ASN A 90 6.80 12.85 21.37
N LEU A 91 6.43 11.88 20.52
CA LEU A 91 6.30 12.03 19.09
C LEU A 91 4.96 11.44 18.67
N TRP A 92 4.10 12.24 18.04
CA TRP A 92 2.83 11.77 17.50
C TRP A 92 2.75 12.09 16.02
N HIS A 93 2.70 11.05 15.23
CA HIS A 93 2.66 11.13 13.79
C HIS A 93 1.30 10.68 13.28
N ASN A 94 0.66 11.52 12.50
CA ASN A 94 -0.60 11.23 11.84
C ASN A 94 -0.42 11.41 10.33
N THR A 95 -0.97 10.49 9.53
CA THR A 95 -1.06 10.64 8.08
C THR A 95 -2.42 10.20 7.59
N LEU A 96 -2.89 10.89 6.55
CA LEU A 96 -4.09 10.53 5.80
C LEU A 96 -3.74 10.43 4.34
N ASP A 97 -3.91 9.25 3.75
CA ASP A 97 -3.74 9.00 2.33
C ASP A 97 -5.08 8.74 1.68
N LEU A 98 -5.38 9.51 0.68
CA LEU A 98 -6.55 9.36 -0.17
C LEU A 98 -6.08 9.11 -1.59
N GLY A 99 -6.66 8.10 -2.24
CA GLY A 99 -6.39 7.78 -3.63
C GLY A 99 -7.67 7.49 -4.37
N TYR A 100 -7.79 7.98 -5.60
CA TYR A 100 -8.86 7.61 -6.49
C TYR A 100 -8.39 7.56 -7.94
N GLY A 101 -8.69 6.48 -8.62
CA GLY A 101 -8.28 6.24 -9.99
C GLY A 101 -9.42 5.80 -10.88
N TYR A 102 -9.36 6.27 -12.11
CA TYR A 102 -10.35 5.99 -13.14
C TYR A 102 -9.64 5.65 -14.45
N ILE A 103 -10.13 4.63 -15.13
CA ILE A 103 -9.70 4.26 -16.48
C ILE A 103 -10.91 4.12 -17.39
N ASN A 104 -10.78 4.61 -18.61
CA ASN A 104 -11.76 4.42 -19.68
C ASN A 104 -11.06 3.91 -20.92
N THR A 105 -11.55 2.81 -21.48
CA THR A 105 -11.05 2.25 -22.72
C THR A 105 -12.20 1.96 -23.68
N THR A 106 -11.92 1.94 -24.96
CA THR A 106 -12.95 1.67 -25.99
C THR A 106 -13.59 0.29 -25.80
N SER A 107 -12.79 -0.73 -25.43
CA SER A 107 -13.26 -2.11 -25.30
C SER A 107 -13.96 -2.41 -23.98
N LEU A 108 -13.53 -1.76 -22.89
CA LEU A 108 -13.95 -2.09 -21.53
C LEU A 108 -14.82 -1.02 -20.88
N GLY A 109 -14.98 0.14 -21.53
CA GLY A 109 -15.68 1.28 -20.95
C GLY A 109 -14.98 1.84 -19.72
N SER A 110 -15.77 2.42 -18.84
CA SER A 110 -15.33 3.14 -17.66
C SER A 110 -15.22 2.25 -16.44
N ARG A 111 -14.04 2.22 -15.80
CA ARG A 111 -13.78 1.39 -14.60
C ARG A 111 -12.98 2.15 -13.56
N LYS A 112 -13.18 1.82 -12.31
CA LYS A 112 -12.35 2.24 -11.20
C LYS A 112 -11.02 1.48 -11.27
N SER A 113 -9.90 2.19 -11.25
CA SER A 113 -8.54 1.63 -11.30
C SER A 113 -7.81 1.67 -9.97
N ASP A 114 -8.17 2.61 -9.10
CA ASP A 114 -7.65 2.74 -7.74
C ASP A 114 -8.72 3.36 -6.83
N ASP A 115 -8.69 3.03 -5.53
CA ASP A 115 -9.60 3.60 -4.55
C ASP A 115 -9.08 3.29 -3.13
N ARG A 116 -8.75 4.34 -2.38
CA ARG A 116 -8.14 4.16 -1.06
C ARG A 116 -8.47 5.29 -0.12
N ILE A 117 -8.82 4.91 1.09
CA ILE A 117 -8.82 5.74 2.30
C ILE A 117 -7.89 5.06 3.28
N ASP A 118 -6.91 5.78 3.82
CA ASP A 118 -5.94 5.22 4.74
C ASP A 118 -5.49 6.27 5.75
N LEU A 119 -5.89 6.08 7.01
CA LEU A 119 -5.54 6.91 8.15
C LEU A 119 -4.60 6.14 9.07
N LEU A 120 -3.41 6.68 9.30
CA LEU A 120 -2.46 6.19 10.28
C LEU A 120 -2.25 7.20 11.39
N SER A 121 -2.21 6.72 12.62
CA SER A 121 -1.82 7.49 13.80
C SER A 121 -0.83 6.67 14.62
N LYS A 122 0.40 7.17 14.80
CA LYS A 122 1.47 6.50 15.54
C LYS A 122 1.99 7.43 16.64
N TYR A 123 1.76 7.04 17.90
CA TYR A 123 2.28 7.74 19.07
C TYR A 123 3.47 6.96 19.63
N GLY A 124 4.52 7.68 20.06
CA GLY A 124 5.69 7.11 20.70
C GLY A 124 6.25 8.01 21.78
N HIS A 125 6.57 7.43 22.94
CA HIS A 125 7.30 8.05 24.03
C HIS A 125 8.73 7.53 24.05
N GLN A 126 9.73 8.41 23.95
CA GLN A 126 11.14 8.06 23.96
C GLN A 126 11.55 7.55 25.35
N ILE A 127 11.92 6.27 25.45
CA ILE A 127 12.38 5.62 26.68
C ILE A 127 13.91 5.55 26.77
N SER A 128 14.60 5.60 25.62
CA SER A 128 16.06 5.74 25.55
C SER A 128 16.44 6.45 24.25
N SER A 129 17.75 6.66 24.03
CA SER A 129 18.25 7.34 22.81
C SER A 129 17.78 6.71 21.49
N LYS A 130 17.44 5.42 21.49
CA LYS A 130 17.07 4.67 20.30
C LYS A 130 15.75 3.94 20.40
N TRP A 131 15.11 3.93 21.58
CA TRP A 131 13.90 3.19 21.82
C TRP A 131 12.74 4.11 22.17
N TYR A 132 11.59 3.82 21.58
CA TYR A 132 10.30 4.44 21.86
C TYR A 132 9.31 3.35 22.27
N ALA A 133 8.52 3.60 23.31
CA ALA A 133 7.32 2.82 23.63
C ALA A 133 6.10 3.58 23.14
N GLY A 134 5.15 2.88 22.52
CA GLY A 134 4.00 3.58 21.96
C GLY A 134 2.96 2.65 21.36
N ALA A 135 2.13 3.22 20.51
CA ALA A 135 1.09 2.48 19.83
C ALA A 135 0.90 3.01 18.40
N LEU A 136 0.45 2.13 17.53
CA LEU A 136 0.04 2.41 16.17
C LEU A 136 -1.44 2.08 16.02
N PHE A 137 -2.20 3.02 15.46
CA PHE A 137 -3.58 2.86 15.01
C PHE A 137 -3.64 3.06 13.51
N ASN A 138 -4.34 2.20 12.81
CA ASN A 138 -4.60 2.36 11.39
C ASN A 138 -6.06 2.03 11.06
N PHE A 139 -6.64 2.85 10.20
CA PHE A 139 -7.95 2.63 9.60
C PHE A 139 -7.84 2.70 8.09
N ARG A 140 -8.44 1.72 7.40
CA ARG A 140 -8.48 1.66 5.94
C ARG A 140 -9.81 1.24 5.40
N SER A 141 -10.13 1.81 4.24
CA SER A 141 -11.29 1.44 3.44
C SER A 141 -11.14 2.01 2.02
N GLN A 142 -12.22 2.02 1.28
CA GLN A 142 -12.37 2.65 -0.03
C GLN A 142 -13.62 3.52 -0.09
N PHE A 143 -13.69 4.41 -1.10
CA PHE A 143 -14.84 5.33 -1.28
C PHE A 143 -16.00 4.68 -2.01
N ALA A 144 -15.73 3.98 -3.10
CA ALA A 144 -16.70 3.59 -4.09
C ALA A 144 -16.76 2.07 -4.31
N PRO A 145 -17.87 1.52 -4.83
CA PRO A 145 -17.93 0.11 -5.21
C PRO A 145 -16.85 -0.27 -6.23
N GLY A 146 -16.21 -1.42 -6.00
CA GLY A 146 -15.29 -2.09 -6.90
C GLY A 146 -15.93 -3.34 -7.49
N TYR A 147 -15.56 -3.69 -8.71
CA TYR A 147 -16.12 -4.82 -9.42
C TYR A 147 -15.05 -5.64 -10.14
N ALA A 148 -15.23 -6.96 -10.13
CA ALA A 148 -14.60 -7.85 -11.09
C ALA A 148 -15.45 -7.91 -12.35
N TYR A 149 -14.80 -8.05 -13.50
CA TYR A 149 -15.47 -8.11 -14.80
C TYR A 149 -15.01 -9.38 -15.51
N GLU A 150 -15.96 -10.22 -15.88
CA GLU A 150 -15.71 -11.46 -16.59
C GLU A 150 -16.54 -11.48 -17.87
N LYS A 151 -16.00 -12.06 -18.96
CA LYS A 151 -16.77 -12.32 -20.17
C LYS A 151 -17.23 -13.77 -20.18
N VAL A 152 -18.54 -13.97 -20.22
CA VAL A 152 -19.17 -15.28 -20.33
C VAL A 152 -20.11 -15.23 -21.55
N ASN A 153 -19.85 -16.05 -22.57
CA ASN A 153 -20.63 -16.07 -23.82
C ASN A 153 -20.83 -14.67 -24.44
N ASP A 154 -19.71 -13.91 -24.55
CA ASP A 154 -19.68 -12.52 -25.05
C ASP A 154 -20.44 -11.48 -24.22
N ALA A 155 -21.11 -11.87 -23.15
CA ALA A 155 -21.70 -10.95 -22.19
C ALA A 155 -20.70 -10.60 -21.07
N GLU A 156 -20.62 -9.32 -20.72
CA GLU A 156 -19.83 -8.89 -19.59
C GLU A 156 -20.64 -9.07 -18.29
N ILE A 157 -20.14 -9.91 -17.38
CA ILE A 157 -20.67 -10.08 -16.03
C ILE A 157 -19.87 -9.19 -15.10
N LYS A 158 -20.60 -8.43 -14.27
CA LYS A 158 -20.06 -7.49 -13.29
C LYS A 158 -20.37 -7.98 -11.89
N THR A 159 -19.35 -8.42 -11.16
CA THR A 159 -19.48 -8.93 -9.79
C THR A 159 -18.90 -7.93 -8.80
N LEU A 160 -19.69 -7.56 -7.78
CA LEU A 160 -19.23 -6.68 -6.70
C LEU A 160 -18.10 -7.36 -5.94
N THR A 161 -16.97 -6.65 -5.78
CA THR A 161 -15.82 -7.14 -5.01
C THR A 161 -15.55 -6.31 -3.77
N SER A 162 -15.92 -5.01 -3.77
CA SER A 162 -15.67 -4.13 -2.65
C SER A 162 -16.58 -2.90 -2.65
N LYS A 163 -16.74 -2.24 -1.51
CA LYS A 163 -17.36 -0.91 -1.36
C LYS A 163 -16.92 -0.26 -0.05
N PHE A 164 -17.37 0.95 0.27
CA PHE A 164 -17.08 1.61 1.55
C PHE A 164 -17.41 0.71 2.74
N LEU A 165 -16.46 0.50 3.64
CA LEU A 165 -16.50 -0.44 4.76
C LEU A 165 -16.73 -1.93 4.37
N ALA A 166 -16.45 -2.29 3.14
CA ALA A 166 -16.49 -3.69 2.69
C ALA A 166 -15.39 -3.94 1.62
N PRO A 167 -14.12 -4.21 2.05
CA PRO A 167 -13.68 -4.29 3.45
C PRO A 167 -13.34 -2.93 4.07
N ALA A 168 -13.36 -2.88 5.39
CA ALA A 168 -12.55 -1.95 6.17
C ALA A 168 -11.65 -2.74 7.11
N TYR A 169 -10.46 -2.19 7.37
CA TYR A 169 -9.48 -2.75 8.28
C TYR A 169 -9.19 -1.72 9.36
N ILE A 170 -9.26 -2.16 10.61
CA ILE A 170 -8.85 -1.39 11.77
C ILE A 170 -7.74 -2.19 12.45
N LEU A 171 -6.63 -1.54 12.75
CA LEU A 171 -5.49 -2.15 13.40
C LEU A 171 -5.06 -1.28 14.58
N PHE A 172 -4.83 -1.94 15.72
CA PHE A 172 -4.27 -1.33 16.91
C PHE A 172 -3.11 -2.18 17.43
N SER A 173 -1.92 -1.57 17.50
CA SER A 173 -0.65 -2.23 17.82
C SER A 173 0.10 -1.45 18.90
N PRO A 174 -0.05 -1.75 20.18
CA PRO A 174 0.88 -1.27 21.20
C PRO A 174 2.23 -1.98 21.04
N GLY A 175 3.35 -1.24 21.16
CA GLY A 175 4.65 -1.84 20.90
C GLY A 175 5.83 -0.93 21.14
N PHE A 176 6.97 -1.36 20.61
CA PHE A 176 8.25 -0.70 20.73
C PHE A 176 8.83 -0.38 19.36
N ASP A 177 9.41 0.80 19.22
CA ASP A 177 10.02 1.27 17.99
C ASP A 177 11.53 1.50 18.25
N PHE A 178 12.37 0.71 17.63
CA PHE A 178 13.82 0.82 17.70
C PHE A 178 14.35 1.60 16.51
N ARG A 179 14.95 2.75 16.74
CA ARG A 179 15.49 3.67 15.74
C ARG A 179 16.98 3.94 15.97
N PRO A 180 17.86 3.05 15.51
CA PRO A 180 19.30 3.23 15.69
C PRO A 180 19.87 4.36 14.82
N SER A 181 19.18 4.72 13.73
CA SER A 181 19.57 5.79 12.80
C SER A 181 18.36 6.44 12.15
N SER A 182 18.56 7.57 11.49
CA SER A 182 17.52 8.23 10.68
C SER A 182 17.12 7.43 9.43
N SER A 183 17.87 6.41 9.06
CA SER A 183 17.62 5.60 7.86
C SER A 183 16.97 4.26 8.14
N PHE A 184 16.95 3.81 9.38
CA PHE A 184 16.42 2.50 9.77
C PHE A 184 15.54 2.58 11.00
N SER A 185 14.42 1.87 10.98
CA SER A 185 13.55 1.62 12.14
C SER A 185 13.04 0.19 12.17
N LEU A 186 12.80 -0.32 13.38
CA LEU A 186 12.23 -1.63 13.64
C LEU A 186 11.12 -1.48 14.69
N PHE A 187 9.88 -1.66 14.27
CA PHE A 187 8.73 -1.67 15.15
C PHE A 187 8.36 -3.12 15.51
N LEU A 188 8.16 -3.35 16.80
CA LEU A 188 7.80 -4.67 17.35
C LEU A 188 6.54 -4.51 18.19
N SER A 189 5.50 -5.25 17.85
CA SER A 189 4.26 -5.33 18.63
C SER A 189 3.95 -6.78 18.96
N PRO A 190 4.09 -7.20 20.23
CA PRO A 190 3.73 -8.56 20.64
C PRO A 190 2.22 -8.77 20.72
N ILE A 191 1.43 -7.70 20.75
CA ILE A 191 -0.03 -7.75 20.84
C ILE A 191 -0.60 -6.74 19.85
N THR A 192 -1.06 -7.24 18.72
CA THR A 192 -1.74 -6.46 17.67
C THR A 192 -3.14 -7.00 17.49
N GLU A 193 -4.12 -6.13 17.62
CA GLU A 193 -5.50 -6.45 17.31
C GLU A 193 -5.86 -5.89 15.93
N ARG A 194 -6.45 -6.75 15.10
CA ARG A 194 -6.89 -6.44 13.74
C ARG A 194 -8.35 -6.79 13.57
N TRP A 195 -9.17 -5.82 13.17
CA TRP A 195 -10.58 -6.01 12.83
C TRP A 195 -10.75 -5.87 11.33
N ILE A 196 -11.39 -6.86 10.71
CA ILE A 196 -11.80 -6.86 9.31
C ILE A 196 -13.30 -6.69 9.31
N ILE A 197 -13.79 -5.65 8.64
CA ILE A 197 -15.22 -5.31 8.58
C ILE A 197 -15.68 -5.47 7.13
N VAL A 198 -16.80 -6.18 6.91
CA VAL A 198 -17.44 -6.35 5.62
C VAL A 198 -18.91 -5.91 5.74
N ASN A 199 -19.14 -4.59 5.66
CA ASN A 199 -20.48 -4.00 5.81
C ASN A 199 -21.28 -4.04 4.50
N ASP A 200 -21.40 -5.23 3.94
CA ASP A 200 -22.21 -5.54 2.76
C ASP A 200 -22.79 -6.93 2.89
N ASP A 201 -24.09 -7.10 2.58
CA ASP A 201 -24.78 -8.37 2.78
C ASP A 201 -24.35 -9.43 1.76
N VAL A 202 -24.10 -9.02 0.50
CA VAL A 202 -23.66 -9.94 -0.57
C VAL A 202 -22.26 -10.44 -0.30
N LEU A 203 -21.31 -9.52 -0.03
CA LEU A 203 -19.92 -9.87 0.26
C LEU A 203 -19.80 -10.68 1.56
N SER A 204 -20.60 -10.34 2.58
CA SER A 204 -20.67 -11.10 3.83
C SER A 204 -21.21 -12.52 3.61
N ALA A 205 -22.27 -12.69 2.85
CA ALA A 205 -22.84 -14.00 2.53
C ALA A 205 -21.86 -14.91 1.77
N LEU A 206 -20.95 -14.30 0.97
CA LEU A 206 -19.90 -15.01 0.24
C LEU A 206 -18.67 -15.33 1.09
N GLY A 207 -18.60 -14.89 2.36
CA GLY A 207 -17.41 -15.05 3.20
C GLY A 207 -16.23 -14.23 2.69
N ALA A 208 -16.47 -13.10 2.02
CA ALA A 208 -15.42 -12.28 1.45
C ALA A 208 -14.46 -11.77 2.55
N TYR A 209 -13.17 -11.62 2.20
CA TYR A 209 -12.11 -11.10 3.08
C TYR A 209 -11.88 -11.94 4.35
N GLY A 210 -12.20 -13.24 4.32
CA GLY A 210 -12.00 -14.16 5.43
C GLY A 210 -12.98 -13.96 6.60
N VAL A 211 -14.04 -13.19 6.41
CA VAL A 211 -15.15 -13.09 7.37
C VAL A 211 -16.08 -14.28 7.15
N ASP A 212 -16.52 -14.93 8.22
CA ASP A 212 -17.45 -16.05 8.11
C ASP A 212 -18.71 -15.66 7.36
N PRO A 213 -19.25 -16.54 6.50
CA PRO A 213 -20.46 -16.27 5.75
C PRO A 213 -21.63 -15.78 6.63
N GLY A 214 -22.19 -14.63 6.27
CA GLY A 214 -23.24 -13.96 7.03
C GLY A 214 -22.77 -13.14 8.24
N LYS A 215 -21.49 -13.17 8.59
CA LYS A 215 -20.90 -12.27 9.59
C LYS A 215 -20.42 -10.98 8.93
N LYS A 216 -20.42 -9.87 9.66
CA LYS A 216 -19.99 -8.56 9.16
C LYS A 216 -18.62 -8.14 9.66
N SER A 217 -17.99 -8.94 10.51
CA SER A 217 -16.66 -8.68 11.00
C SER A 217 -15.94 -9.95 11.47
N ARG A 218 -14.62 -9.90 11.41
CA ARG A 218 -13.70 -10.86 12.00
C ARG A 218 -12.63 -10.09 12.76
N ASN A 219 -12.17 -10.63 13.90
CA ASN A 219 -11.04 -10.06 14.59
C ASN A 219 -9.89 -11.06 14.71
N GLU A 220 -8.68 -10.56 14.68
CA GLU A 220 -7.45 -11.33 14.76
C GLU A 220 -6.53 -10.69 15.79
N LEU A 221 -5.96 -11.52 16.65
CA LEU A 221 -4.96 -11.12 17.63
C LEU A 221 -3.63 -11.78 17.29
N GLY A 222 -2.57 -10.99 17.22
CA GLY A 222 -1.28 -11.53 16.79
C GLY A 222 -0.08 -10.69 17.18
N ALA A 223 1.10 -11.14 16.73
CA ALA A 223 2.33 -10.38 16.76
C ALA A 223 2.55 -9.68 15.43
N PHE A 224 3.10 -8.48 15.48
CA PHE A 224 3.46 -7.70 14.31
C PHE A 224 4.89 -7.17 14.40
N LEU A 225 5.63 -7.30 13.31
CA LEU A 225 6.97 -6.76 13.14
C LEU A 225 7.02 -5.96 11.84
N SER A 226 7.65 -4.77 11.89
CA SER A 226 7.90 -3.97 10.72
C SER A 226 9.30 -3.39 10.75
N ALA A 227 10.11 -3.71 9.75
CA ALA A 227 11.46 -3.17 9.56
C ALA A 227 11.50 -2.26 8.33
N GLU A 228 12.00 -1.04 8.50
CA GLU A 228 12.09 -0.04 7.44
C GLU A 228 13.53 0.42 7.21
N LEU A 229 13.90 0.52 5.95
CA LEU A 229 15.13 1.16 5.49
C LEU A 229 14.78 2.24 4.47
N ASN A 230 15.27 3.46 4.70
CA ASN A 230 15.13 4.55 3.74
C ASN A 230 16.49 5.27 3.62
N LYS A 231 17.16 5.05 2.50
CA LYS A 231 18.54 5.51 2.30
C LYS A 231 18.72 6.10 0.91
N ASN A 232 19.39 7.24 0.83
CA ASN A 232 19.93 7.74 -0.43
C ASN A 232 21.11 6.86 -0.82
N VAL A 233 20.95 6.08 -1.88
CA VAL A 233 22.00 5.15 -2.39
C VAL A 233 22.91 5.83 -3.40
N MET A 234 22.39 6.84 -4.10
CA MET A 234 23.13 7.71 -5.02
C MET A 234 22.52 9.11 -4.99
N THR A 235 23.19 10.08 -5.63
CA THR A 235 22.61 11.40 -5.91
C THR A 235 21.30 11.23 -6.65
N ASN A 236 20.20 11.82 -6.15
CA ASN A 236 18.85 11.73 -6.72
C ASN A 236 18.23 10.31 -6.77
N VAL A 237 18.84 9.31 -6.09
CA VAL A 237 18.30 7.96 -6.02
C VAL A 237 18.13 7.55 -4.57
N THR A 238 16.88 7.28 -4.18
CA THR A 238 16.51 6.86 -2.83
C THR A 238 15.94 5.45 -2.86
N LEU A 239 16.51 4.55 -2.07
CA LEU A 239 15.94 3.23 -1.80
C LEU A 239 15.08 3.29 -0.54
N LYS A 240 13.83 2.88 -0.67
CA LYS A 240 12.92 2.60 0.43
C LYS A 240 12.63 1.10 0.41
N SER A 241 12.99 0.41 1.48
CA SER A 241 12.72 -1.01 1.64
C SER A 241 12.00 -1.25 2.95
N ARG A 242 11.00 -2.10 2.93
CA ARG A 242 10.24 -2.42 4.10
C ARG A 242 9.82 -3.87 4.11
N PHE A 243 10.01 -4.49 5.25
CA PHE A 243 9.63 -5.86 5.55
C PHE A 243 8.64 -5.86 6.70
N ASP A 244 7.48 -6.46 6.50
CA ASP A 244 6.43 -6.66 7.48
C ASP A 244 6.17 -8.14 7.69
N ALA A 245 5.92 -8.52 8.93
CA ALA A 245 5.53 -9.86 9.31
C ALA A 245 4.40 -9.80 10.35
N PHE A 246 3.36 -10.61 10.15
CA PHE A 246 2.25 -10.78 11.08
C PHE A 246 2.01 -12.26 11.35
N SER A 247 1.87 -12.63 12.61
CA SER A 247 1.53 -13.97 13.06
C SER A 247 0.21 -13.91 13.83
N ASN A 248 -0.82 -14.58 13.33
CA ASN A 248 -2.13 -14.67 13.98
C ASN A 248 -2.10 -15.72 15.09
N TYR A 249 -2.26 -15.33 16.35
CA TYR A 249 -2.24 -16.25 17.50
C TYR A 249 -3.43 -17.19 17.56
N LYS A 250 -4.56 -16.81 16.94
CA LYS A 250 -5.81 -17.58 16.97
C LYS A 250 -5.93 -18.56 15.81
N ASP A 251 -5.14 -18.40 14.76
CA ASP A 251 -5.24 -19.21 13.55
C ASP A 251 -3.84 -19.52 13.03
N HIS A 252 -3.38 -20.76 13.26
CA HIS A 252 -2.08 -21.28 12.81
C HIS A 252 -0.91 -20.31 13.07
N PRO A 253 -0.48 -20.05 14.33
CA PRO A 253 0.54 -19.04 14.63
C PRO A 253 1.90 -19.25 13.94
N GLY A 254 2.17 -20.45 13.46
CA GLY A 254 3.35 -20.77 12.67
C GLY A 254 3.30 -20.25 11.22
N ASN A 255 2.10 -19.93 10.74
CA ASN A 255 1.91 -19.32 9.42
C ASN A 255 2.08 -17.81 9.58
N VAL A 256 3.17 -17.29 9.05
CA VAL A 256 3.50 -15.88 9.15
C VAL A 256 3.23 -15.23 7.80
N ASP A 257 2.31 -14.25 7.80
CA ASP A 257 2.09 -13.39 6.66
C ASP A 257 3.30 -12.47 6.48
N ILE A 258 3.88 -12.46 5.31
CA ILE A 258 5.05 -11.65 4.99
C ILE A 258 4.74 -10.70 3.84
N PHE A 259 5.14 -9.46 4.03
CA PHE A 259 5.11 -8.48 2.98
C PHE A 259 6.42 -7.70 2.91
N TRP A 260 7.06 -7.71 1.76
CA TRP A 260 8.31 -7.01 1.55
C TRP A 260 8.24 -6.10 0.33
N THR A 261 8.34 -4.81 0.58
CA THR A 261 8.32 -3.78 -0.46
C THR A 261 9.67 -3.15 -0.65
N ASN A 262 10.01 -2.93 -1.89
CA ASN A 262 11.19 -2.17 -2.28
C ASN A 262 10.78 -1.13 -3.31
N VAL A 263 11.12 0.13 -3.06
CA VAL A 263 10.89 1.24 -3.98
C VAL A 263 12.20 1.97 -4.23
N LEU A 264 12.62 1.99 -5.48
CA LEU A 264 13.70 2.83 -5.94
C LEU A 264 13.10 4.10 -6.54
N ALA A 265 13.28 5.23 -5.87
CA ALA A 265 12.80 6.53 -6.32
C ALA A 265 13.94 7.31 -6.99
N LEU A 266 13.73 7.70 -8.24
CA LEU A 266 14.67 8.46 -9.05
C LEU A 266 14.12 9.85 -9.29
N LYS A 267 14.77 10.87 -8.73
CA LYS A 267 14.38 12.26 -8.91
C LYS A 267 15.02 12.82 -10.19
N VAL A 268 14.21 13.09 -11.20
CA VAL A 268 14.69 13.69 -12.46
C VAL A 268 14.89 15.20 -12.29
N ASN A 269 13.87 15.90 -11.73
CA ASN A 269 13.93 17.31 -11.39
C ASN A 269 12.97 17.65 -10.25
N LYS A 270 12.67 18.93 -10.00
CA LYS A 270 11.77 19.37 -8.91
C LYS A 270 10.30 18.95 -9.08
N PHE A 271 9.88 18.59 -10.28
CA PHE A 271 8.49 18.22 -10.62
C PHE A 271 8.36 16.79 -11.14
N LEU A 272 9.41 16.23 -11.73
CA LEU A 272 9.39 14.93 -12.40
C LEU A 272 10.19 13.90 -11.61
N SER A 273 9.60 12.73 -11.40
CA SER A 273 10.24 11.58 -10.78
C SER A 273 9.88 10.29 -11.52
N ALA A 274 10.78 9.30 -11.46
CA ALA A 274 10.48 7.92 -11.84
C ALA A 274 10.59 7.02 -10.61
N ASN A 275 9.77 5.98 -10.55
CA ASN A 275 9.76 5.03 -9.44
C ASN A 275 9.72 3.60 -9.98
N ILE A 276 10.53 2.74 -9.39
CA ILE A 276 10.49 1.30 -9.61
C ILE A 276 10.09 0.66 -8.28
N ALA A 277 8.95 0.00 -8.24
CA ALA A 277 8.49 -0.72 -7.07
C ALA A 277 8.49 -2.22 -7.31
N VAL A 278 8.99 -2.99 -6.34
CA VAL A 278 8.98 -4.46 -6.34
C VAL A 278 8.45 -4.93 -4.99
N ASP A 279 7.35 -5.66 -5.04
CA ASP A 279 6.66 -6.16 -3.87
C ASP A 279 6.61 -7.68 -3.85
N PHE A 280 6.91 -8.25 -2.71
CA PHE A 280 6.74 -9.67 -2.41
C PHE A 280 5.67 -9.83 -1.33
N LEU A 281 4.69 -10.68 -1.58
CA LEU A 281 3.62 -10.98 -0.65
C LEU A 281 3.50 -12.50 -0.47
N TYR A 282 3.49 -12.94 0.76
CA TYR A 282 3.09 -14.28 1.16
C TYR A 282 2.00 -14.17 2.23
N ASP A 283 0.85 -14.74 1.97
CA ASP A 283 -0.29 -14.80 2.87
C ASP A 283 -0.93 -16.19 2.70
N ASP A 284 -0.83 -16.99 3.76
CA ASP A 284 -1.28 -18.38 3.76
C ASP A 284 -2.80 -18.51 3.66
N ASN A 285 -3.52 -17.55 4.23
CA ASN A 285 -4.98 -17.54 4.24
C ASN A 285 -5.58 -17.04 2.91
N ALA A 286 -4.81 -16.32 2.10
CA ALA A 286 -5.25 -15.81 0.81
C ALA A 286 -4.82 -16.75 -0.33
N ILE A 287 -3.51 -16.89 -0.51
CA ILE A 287 -2.92 -17.79 -1.50
C ILE A 287 -1.59 -18.29 -0.91
N ALA A 288 -1.48 -19.59 -0.59
CA ALA A 288 -0.27 -20.19 -0.04
C ALA A 288 0.89 -20.23 -1.08
N ARG A 289 1.16 -19.10 -1.72
CA ARG A 289 2.21 -18.89 -2.72
C ARG A 289 2.79 -17.49 -2.62
N LEU A 290 4.09 -17.38 -2.88
CA LEU A 290 4.74 -16.08 -3.01
C LEU A 290 4.19 -15.33 -4.22
N GLN A 291 3.66 -14.14 -3.98
CA GLN A 291 3.16 -13.23 -5.01
C GLN A 291 4.22 -12.15 -5.28
N LEU A 292 4.43 -11.81 -6.53
CA LEU A 292 5.35 -10.76 -6.97
C LEU A 292 4.58 -9.70 -7.75
N ARG A 293 4.79 -8.43 -7.40
CA ARG A 293 4.29 -7.28 -8.17
C ARG A 293 5.44 -6.35 -8.52
N GLN A 294 5.50 -5.92 -9.77
CA GLN A 294 6.44 -4.93 -10.25
C GLN A 294 5.68 -3.76 -10.87
N LEU A 295 6.09 -2.55 -10.52
CA LEU A 295 5.51 -1.32 -11.06
C LEU A 295 6.62 -0.36 -11.45
N LEU A 296 6.53 0.18 -12.65
CA LEU A 296 7.32 1.31 -13.12
C LEU A 296 6.38 2.50 -13.34
N GLY A 297 6.69 3.62 -12.73
CA GLY A 297 5.88 4.84 -12.84
C GLY A 297 6.73 6.06 -13.10
N ILE A 298 6.21 6.98 -13.92
CA ILE A 298 6.72 8.34 -14.10
C ILE A 298 5.58 9.28 -13.76
N GLY A 299 5.82 10.25 -12.88
CA GLY A 299 4.77 11.13 -12.38
C GLY A 299 5.23 12.55 -12.06
N PHE A 300 4.26 13.45 -12.01
CA PHE A 300 4.42 14.83 -11.53
C PHE A 300 3.96 14.90 -10.07
N SER A 301 4.69 15.65 -9.24
CA SER A 301 4.35 15.85 -7.83
C SER A 301 4.53 17.29 -7.39
N ALA A 302 3.63 17.77 -6.51
CA ALA A 302 3.72 19.07 -5.83
C ALA A 302 3.65 18.85 -4.30
N LYS A 303 4.59 19.46 -3.58
CA LYS A 303 4.59 19.55 -2.11
C LYS A 303 4.03 20.89 -1.64
N PHE A 304 3.34 20.93 -0.52
CA PHE A 304 2.84 22.14 0.16
C PHE A 304 2.89 22.01 1.69
#